data_83f30c0334365ba2b7373b204cdbf607
#
_entry.id   83f30c0334365ba2b7373b204cdbf607
#
_cell.length_a   1.000
_cell.length_b   1.000
_cell.length_c   1.000
_cell.angle_alpha   90.00
_cell.angle_beta   90.00
_cell.angle_gamma   90.00
#
_symmetry.space_group_name_H-M   'P 1'
#
loop_
_entity.id
_entity.type
_entity.pdbx_description
1 polymer ?
#
loop_
_entity_poly.entity_id
_entity_poly.type
_entity_poly.pdbx_seq_one_letter_code
_entity_poly.pdbx_strand_id
1 'polypeptide(L)'
;EKTFPCVMLEWDNTARRNNNASIFTNFKLVQYKQWLSYSCNRVLHDNKISENEQFVFVNAWNEWAEGTYLEPDEEFGCGYLEATSSVIKNYAINSEEILRFNNRNKFHDSAIICHIHYEEIWNEIALKLNCLEKKYDLYITSTSLDILKVVKSKYPSAETMLVDNRGRDILPFILTLTHIIDFGYDAVCKIHGKKSEYRND
;
A
#
# COMPACT_ATOMS: atom_id res chain seq x y z
N GLU A 1 21.47 19.09 -8.72
CA GLU A 1 20.49 18.79 -7.66
C GLU A 1 19.61 17.65 -8.10
N LYS A 2 19.36 16.66 -7.22
CA LYS A 2 18.44 15.56 -7.45
C LYS A 2 17.04 16.00 -7.05
N THR A 3 16.05 15.77 -7.91
CA THR A 3 14.63 16.06 -7.63
C THR A 3 13.82 14.81 -7.86
N PHE A 4 12.91 14.52 -6.93
CA PHE A 4 12.00 13.40 -7.02
C PHE A 4 10.59 13.90 -7.32
N PRO A 5 9.89 13.33 -8.30
CA PRO A 5 8.53 13.73 -8.58
C PRO A 5 7.58 13.31 -7.46
N CYS A 6 6.63 14.18 -7.17
CA CYS A 6 5.50 13.87 -6.33
C CYS A 6 4.22 14.07 -7.15
N VAL A 7 3.33 13.12 -7.11
CA VAL A 7 1.98 13.21 -7.66
C VAL A 7 0.98 13.29 -6.52
N MET A 8 -0.14 13.91 -6.76
CA MET A 8 -1.25 13.93 -5.80
C MET A 8 -2.55 13.62 -6.52
N LEU A 9 -3.54 13.27 -5.74
CA LEU A 9 -4.89 13.01 -6.20
C LEU A 9 -5.67 14.33 -6.29
N GLU A 10 -6.69 14.48 -5.53
CA GLU A 10 -7.40 15.75 -5.37
C GLU A 10 -6.75 16.64 -4.32
N TRP A 11 -7.26 17.84 -4.18
CA TRP A 11 -6.89 18.73 -3.10
C TRP A 11 -8.07 19.61 -2.71
N ASP A 12 -8.57 19.44 -1.51
CA ASP A 12 -9.54 20.31 -0.85
C ASP A 12 -9.24 20.38 0.65
N ASN A 13 -8.61 21.44 1.09
CA ASN A 13 -8.27 21.63 2.50
C ASN A 13 -9.30 22.47 3.28
N THR A 14 -10.53 22.52 2.81
CA THR A 14 -11.62 23.25 3.46
C THR A 14 -11.81 22.80 4.91
N ALA A 15 -11.67 21.51 5.19
CA ALA A 15 -11.75 20.96 6.55
C ALA A 15 -10.76 21.59 7.53
N ARG A 16 -9.60 22.06 7.05
CA ARG A 16 -8.56 22.71 7.88
C ARG A 16 -8.56 24.22 7.79
N ARG A 17 -9.00 24.80 6.67
CA ARG A 17 -8.82 26.22 6.34
C ARG A 17 -10.11 27.01 6.24
N ASN A 18 -11.26 26.35 6.24
CA ASN A 18 -12.57 27.00 6.05
C ASN A 18 -12.57 27.94 4.82
N ASN A 19 -12.92 29.21 5.03
CA ASN A 19 -13.01 30.21 3.95
C ASN A 19 -11.65 30.58 3.31
N ASN A 20 -10.52 30.18 3.90
CA ASN A 20 -9.17 30.38 3.36
C ASN A 20 -8.62 29.12 2.69
N ALA A 21 -9.50 28.20 2.32
CA ALA A 21 -9.13 26.95 1.68
C ALA A 21 -8.60 27.16 0.25
N SER A 22 -7.74 26.26 -0.15
CA SER A 22 -7.34 26.06 -1.55
C SER A 22 -7.98 24.78 -2.05
N ILE A 23 -8.64 24.85 -3.20
CA ILE A 23 -9.34 23.71 -3.81
C ILE A 23 -8.85 23.58 -5.24
N PHE A 24 -8.40 22.39 -5.63
CA PHE A 24 -8.10 22.08 -7.03
C PHE A 24 -9.35 21.44 -7.65
N THR A 25 -9.85 22.08 -8.68
CA THR A 25 -11.07 21.64 -9.37
C THR A 25 -10.74 20.83 -10.63
N ASN A 26 -11.77 20.14 -11.15
CA ASN A 26 -11.68 19.36 -12.40
C ASN A 26 -10.72 18.17 -12.34
N PHE A 27 -10.52 17.58 -11.18
CA PHE A 27 -9.80 16.32 -11.06
C PHE A 27 -10.45 15.23 -11.94
N LYS A 28 -9.60 14.42 -12.55
CA LYS A 28 -10.02 13.20 -13.27
C LYS A 28 -9.02 12.09 -13.01
N LEU A 29 -9.52 10.94 -12.66
CA LEU A 29 -8.71 9.75 -12.38
C LEU A 29 -7.76 9.38 -13.53
N VAL A 30 -8.19 9.61 -14.79
CA VAL A 30 -7.35 9.40 -15.97
C VAL A 30 -6.15 10.35 -16.01
N GLN A 31 -6.30 11.59 -15.54
CA GLN A 31 -5.20 12.56 -15.48
C GLN A 31 -4.18 12.18 -14.40
N TYR A 32 -4.66 11.71 -13.26
CA TYR A 32 -3.79 11.15 -12.23
C TYR A 32 -2.96 9.97 -12.76
N LYS A 33 -3.59 9.01 -13.46
CA LYS A 33 -2.88 7.91 -14.11
C LYS A 33 -1.79 8.38 -15.07
N GLN A 34 -2.11 9.36 -15.91
CA GLN A 34 -1.16 9.95 -16.86
C GLN A 34 0.01 10.63 -16.15
N TRP A 35 -0.29 11.40 -15.09
CA TRP A 35 0.74 12.08 -14.29
C TRP A 35 1.64 11.10 -13.56
N LEU A 36 1.08 10.08 -12.93
CA LEU A 36 1.85 9.02 -12.28
C LEU A 36 2.73 8.29 -13.30
N SER A 37 2.18 7.89 -14.44
CA SER A 37 2.93 7.23 -15.52
C SER A 37 4.07 8.10 -16.04
N TYR A 38 3.82 9.39 -16.29
CA TYR A 38 4.85 10.35 -16.68
C TYR A 38 5.96 10.46 -15.63
N SER A 39 5.59 10.53 -14.35
CA SER A 39 6.52 10.62 -13.23
C SER A 39 7.41 9.38 -13.11
N CYS A 40 6.82 8.19 -13.27
CA CYS A 40 7.58 6.93 -13.31
C CYS A 40 8.56 6.90 -14.48
N ASN A 41 8.11 7.24 -15.69
CA ASN A 41 8.98 7.30 -16.86
C ASN A 41 10.13 8.30 -16.67
N ARG A 42 9.84 9.47 -16.11
CA ARG A 42 10.85 10.49 -15.84
C ARG A 42 11.95 9.96 -14.93
N VAL A 43 11.59 9.31 -13.83
CA VAL A 43 12.57 8.78 -12.86
C VAL A 43 13.39 7.65 -13.47
N LEU A 44 12.77 6.75 -14.23
CA LEU A 44 13.45 5.62 -14.87
C LEU A 44 14.47 6.06 -15.93
N HIS A 45 14.26 7.20 -16.58
CA HIS A 45 15.13 7.70 -17.64
C HIS A 45 16.05 8.86 -17.19
N ASP A 46 16.02 9.24 -15.90
CA ASP A 46 16.91 10.27 -15.37
C ASP A 46 18.27 9.68 -14.99
N ASN A 47 19.26 9.87 -15.84
CA ASN A 47 20.63 9.40 -15.64
C ASN A 47 21.33 9.94 -14.37
N LYS A 48 20.73 10.91 -13.68
CA LYS A 48 21.24 11.46 -12.41
C LYS A 48 20.75 10.68 -11.21
N ILE A 49 19.78 9.80 -11.39
CA ILE A 49 19.15 9.01 -10.32
C ILE A 49 19.62 7.57 -10.48
N SER A 50 20.27 7.02 -9.46
CA SER A 50 20.66 5.61 -9.44
C SER A 50 19.42 4.71 -9.30
N GLU A 51 19.48 3.46 -9.74
CA GLU A 51 18.37 2.50 -9.67
C GLU A 51 17.78 2.39 -8.26
N ASN A 52 18.63 2.47 -7.24
CA ASN A 52 18.20 2.41 -5.84
C ASN A 52 17.54 3.70 -5.33
N GLU A 53 17.56 4.77 -6.11
CA GLU A 53 17.00 6.08 -5.78
C GLU A 53 15.83 6.47 -6.68
N GLN A 54 15.30 5.53 -7.45
CA GLN A 54 14.16 5.76 -8.36
C GLN A 54 12.85 5.78 -7.57
N PHE A 55 12.50 6.95 -7.02
CA PHE A 55 11.29 7.15 -6.23
C PHE A 55 10.32 8.11 -6.91
N VAL A 56 9.04 7.75 -6.87
CA VAL A 56 7.92 8.65 -7.12
C VAL A 56 7.09 8.70 -5.85
N PHE A 57 6.83 9.90 -5.36
CA PHE A 57 6.01 10.10 -4.17
C PHE A 57 4.56 10.30 -4.59
N VAL A 58 3.63 9.76 -3.80
CA VAL A 58 2.20 10.02 -3.92
C VAL A 58 1.72 10.71 -2.65
N ASN A 59 1.14 11.88 -2.78
CA ASN A 59 0.52 12.60 -1.68
C ASN A 59 -1.01 12.40 -1.76
N ALA A 60 -1.63 11.63 -0.87
CA ALA A 60 -1.06 10.82 0.18
C ALA A 60 -1.86 9.50 0.32
N TRP A 61 -1.54 8.68 1.34
CA TRP A 61 -2.36 7.51 1.64
C TRP A 61 -3.71 7.90 2.23
N ASN A 62 -3.74 8.84 3.21
CA ASN A 62 -4.92 9.13 4.01
C ASN A 62 -5.00 10.58 4.53
N GLU A 63 -4.61 11.56 3.73
CA GLU A 63 -4.78 12.99 4.10
C GLU A 63 -6.19 13.49 3.78
N TRP A 64 -7.18 12.89 4.43
CA TRP A 64 -8.61 13.19 4.26
C TRP A 64 -8.96 14.66 4.50
N ALA A 65 -8.33 15.28 5.52
CA ALA A 65 -8.56 16.68 5.84
C ALA A 65 -8.00 17.67 4.81
N GLU A 66 -7.25 17.17 3.84
CA GLU A 66 -6.73 17.91 2.69
C GLU A 66 -7.34 17.42 1.37
N GLY A 67 -8.28 16.47 1.43
CA GLY A 67 -8.95 15.92 0.25
C GLY A 67 -8.00 15.19 -0.70
N THR A 68 -6.86 14.66 -0.18
CA THR A 68 -5.91 13.91 -0.99
C THR A 68 -5.57 12.58 -0.32
N TYR A 69 -6.09 11.50 -0.86
CA TYR A 69 -5.99 10.18 -0.25
C TYR A 69 -6.09 9.06 -1.29
N LEU A 70 -5.44 7.94 -1.01
CA LEU A 70 -5.52 6.71 -1.80
C LEU A 70 -6.50 5.69 -1.21
N GLU A 71 -6.91 5.87 0.05
CA GLU A 71 -7.89 5.00 0.69
C GLU A 71 -9.20 4.99 -0.08
N PRO A 72 -9.91 3.84 -0.12
CA PRO A 72 -11.21 3.77 -0.77
C PRO A 72 -12.23 4.73 -0.18
N ASP A 73 -13.05 5.33 -1.03
CA ASP A 73 -14.10 6.28 -0.68
C ASP A 73 -15.47 5.88 -1.25
N GLU A 74 -16.50 6.64 -0.93
CA GLU A 74 -17.85 6.40 -1.42
C GLU A 74 -18.05 6.85 -2.88
N GLU A 75 -17.23 7.78 -3.39
CA GLU A 75 -17.36 8.33 -4.73
C GLU A 75 -16.67 7.45 -5.77
N PHE A 76 -15.42 7.07 -5.52
CA PHE A 76 -14.60 6.31 -6.46
C PHE A 76 -14.38 4.86 -6.06
N GLY A 77 -14.83 4.45 -4.88
CA GLY A 77 -14.54 3.14 -4.33
C GLY A 77 -13.03 2.89 -4.28
N CYS A 78 -12.56 1.83 -4.93
CA CYS A 78 -11.13 1.52 -5.06
C CYS A 78 -10.44 2.20 -6.25
N GLY A 79 -11.09 3.14 -6.93
CA GLY A 79 -10.63 3.72 -8.20
C GLY A 79 -9.22 4.31 -8.15
N TYR A 80 -8.84 4.98 -7.05
CA TYR A 80 -7.48 5.51 -6.86
C TYR A 80 -6.43 4.40 -6.78
N LEU A 81 -6.72 3.33 -6.05
CA LEU A 81 -5.85 2.17 -5.92
C LEU A 81 -5.72 1.41 -7.23
N GLU A 82 -6.82 1.21 -7.94
CA GLU A 82 -6.84 0.55 -9.26
C GLU A 82 -6.04 1.35 -10.29
N ALA A 83 -6.21 2.68 -10.29
CA ALA A 83 -5.45 3.58 -11.15
C ALA A 83 -3.95 3.47 -10.87
N THR A 84 -3.56 3.55 -9.60
CA THR A 84 -2.17 3.42 -9.14
C THR A 84 -1.60 2.06 -9.52
N SER A 85 -2.31 0.98 -9.20
CA SER A 85 -1.94 -0.39 -9.52
C SER A 85 -1.73 -0.59 -11.01
N SER A 86 -2.65 -0.08 -11.86
CA SER A 86 -2.54 -0.22 -13.31
C SER A 86 -1.30 0.45 -13.89
N VAL A 87 -0.83 1.54 -13.28
CA VAL A 87 0.42 2.19 -13.69
C VAL A 87 1.62 1.39 -13.21
N ILE A 88 1.66 1.03 -11.92
CA ILE A 88 2.80 0.31 -11.32
C ILE A 88 3.03 -1.04 -12.01
N LYS A 89 1.98 -1.77 -12.35
CA LYS A 89 2.08 -3.05 -13.08
C LYS A 89 2.89 -2.93 -14.38
N ASN A 90 2.79 -1.82 -15.10
CA ASN A 90 3.52 -1.60 -16.35
C ASN A 90 5.04 -1.45 -16.13
N TYR A 91 5.46 -1.04 -14.94
CA TYR A 91 6.87 -0.86 -14.59
C TYR A 91 7.44 -2.02 -13.77
N ALA A 92 6.60 -2.75 -13.06
CA ALA A 92 7.00 -3.92 -12.26
C ALA A 92 7.28 -5.17 -13.12
N ILE A 93 6.78 -5.23 -14.35
CA ILE A 93 6.92 -6.40 -15.23
C ILE A 93 8.39 -6.67 -15.63
N ASN A 94 9.28 -5.69 -15.51
CA ASN A 94 10.70 -5.86 -15.81
C ASN A 94 11.56 -6.32 -14.63
N SER A 95 11.01 -6.44 -13.43
CA SER A 95 11.68 -7.06 -12.29
C SER A 95 11.19 -8.49 -12.14
N GLU A 96 11.99 -9.47 -12.52
CA GLU A 96 11.72 -10.91 -12.33
C GLU A 96 11.60 -11.33 -10.85
N GLU A 97 11.70 -10.40 -9.93
CA GLU A 97 11.56 -10.56 -8.48
C GLU A 97 10.24 -10.05 -7.89
N ILE A 98 9.14 -10.14 -8.62
CA ILE A 98 7.84 -10.08 -7.94
C ILE A 98 7.69 -11.42 -7.22
N LEU A 99 8.06 -11.43 -5.96
CA LEU A 99 7.80 -12.53 -5.04
C LEU A 99 6.30 -12.80 -5.10
N ARG A 100 5.95 -13.94 -5.66
CA ARG A 100 4.54 -14.30 -5.88
C ARG A 100 4.05 -15.01 -4.63
N PHE A 101 2.91 -14.61 -4.13
CA PHE A 101 2.17 -15.50 -3.24
C PHE A 101 1.87 -16.80 -3.99
N ASN A 102 2.04 -17.94 -3.31
CA ASN A 102 1.97 -19.25 -3.94
C ASN A 102 0.52 -19.69 -4.21
N ASN A 103 -0.43 -19.14 -3.44
CA ASN A 103 -1.84 -19.52 -3.54
C ASN A 103 -2.63 -18.46 -4.33
N ARG A 104 -3.48 -18.94 -5.25
CA ARG A 104 -4.37 -18.09 -6.07
C ARG A 104 -5.84 -18.28 -5.68
N ASN A 105 -6.12 -18.90 -4.54
CA ASN A 105 -7.47 -19.22 -4.14
C ASN A 105 -7.91 -18.37 -2.96
N LYS A 106 -9.06 -17.74 -3.08
CA LYS A 106 -9.82 -17.13 -1.99
C LYS A 106 -10.51 -18.23 -1.19
N PHE A 107 -10.41 -18.19 0.14
CA PHE A 107 -11.10 -19.12 1.04
C PHE A 107 -12.21 -18.45 1.85
N HIS A 108 -12.11 -17.14 2.06
CA HIS A 108 -13.07 -16.34 2.83
C HIS A 108 -13.44 -15.06 2.08
N ASP A 109 -14.54 -14.41 2.46
CA ASP A 109 -15.00 -13.20 1.80
C ASP A 109 -14.27 -11.93 2.25
N SER A 110 -13.43 -12.04 3.26
CA SER A 110 -12.62 -10.94 3.76
C SER A 110 -11.14 -11.29 3.75
N ALA A 111 -10.30 -10.31 3.51
CA ALA A 111 -8.85 -10.44 3.60
C ALA A 111 -8.25 -9.46 4.59
N ILE A 112 -7.17 -9.86 5.24
CA ILE A 112 -6.32 -8.98 6.05
C ILE A 112 -4.93 -8.98 5.44
N ILE A 113 -4.44 -7.79 5.10
CA ILE A 113 -3.08 -7.57 4.62
C ILE A 113 -2.28 -6.89 5.74
N CYS A 114 -1.21 -7.51 6.18
CA CYS A 114 -0.38 -7.00 7.26
C CYS A 114 1.10 -6.96 6.86
N HIS A 115 1.74 -5.78 7.05
CA HIS A 115 3.20 -5.64 6.91
C HIS A 115 3.85 -5.60 8.29
N ILE A 116 4.82 -6.48 8.52
CA ILE A 116 5.47 -6.65 9.82
C ILE A 116 6.97 -6.46 9.67
N HIS A 117 7.50 -5.46 10.37
CA HIS A 117 8.93 -5.18 10.41
C HIS A 117 9.58 -5.61 11.74
N TYR A 118 8.82 -5.59 12.84
CA TYR A 118 9.30 -5.93 14.19
C TYR A 118 8.54 -7.13 14.75
N GLU A 119 9.25 -8.09 15.30
CA GLU A 119 8.67 -9.33 15.84
C GLU A 119 7.72 -9.07 17.04
N GLU A 120 8.09 -8.11 17.90
CA GLU A 120 7.26 -7.75 19.06
C GLU A 120 5.86 -7.30 18.65
N ILE A 121 5.78 -6.53 17.56
CA ILE A 121 4.52 -6.04 17.00
C ILE A 121 3.68 -7.17 16.42
N TRP A 122 4.32 -8.18 15.85
CA TRP A 122 3.61 -9.37 15.40
C TRP A 122 2.84 -10.06 16.54
N ASN A 123 3.47 -10.19 17.71
CA ASN A 123 2.82 -10.84 18.85
C ASN A 123 1.55 -10.07 19.28
N GLU A 124 1.58 -8.74 19.30
CA GLU A 124 0.42 -7.91 19.57
C GLU A 124 -0.69 -8.07 18.54
N ILE A 125 -0.32 -8.00 17.25
CA ILE A 125 -1.27 -8.17 16.13
C ILE A 125 -1.90 -9.56 16.18
N ALA A 126 -1.10 -10.60 16.40
CA ALA A 126 -1.57 -11.97 16.48
C ALA A 126 -2.60 -12.19 17.60
N LEU A 127 -2.42 -11.54 18.76
CA LEU A 127 -3.43 -11.57 19.82
C LEU A 127 -4.75 -10.95 19.38
N LYS A 128 -4.70 -9.81 18.70
CA LYS A 128 -5.91 -9.15 18.17
C LYS A 128 -6.58 -9.95 17.06
N LEU A 129 -5.82 -10.56 16.16
CA LEU A 129 -6.35 -11.42 15.11
C LEU A 129 -7.09 -12.63 15.67
N ASN A 130 -6.62 -13.21 16.78
CA ASN A 130 -7.30 -14.32 17.45
C ASN A 130 -8.65 -13.95 18.06
N CYS A 131 -8.91 -12.66 18.32
CA CYS A 131 -10.18 -12.17 18.85
C CYS A 131 -11.23 -11.91 17.76
N LEU A 132 -10.87 -12.03 16.47
CA LEU A 132 -11.79 -11.81 15.37
C LEU A 132 -12.69 -13.02 15.20
N GLU A 133 -14.00 -12.83 15.31
CA GLU A 133 -15.02 -13.88 15.07
C GLU A 133 -15.18 -14.20 13.59
N LYS A 134 -15.01 -13.19 12.73
CA LYS A 134 -15.16 -13.32 11.28
C LYS A 134 -13.93 -14.01 10.68
N LYS A 135 -14.17 -15.02 9.83
CA LYS A 135 -13.09 -15.68 9.08
C LYS A 135 -12.55 -14.76 7.99
N TYR A 136 -11.26 -14.85 7.75
CA TYR A 136 -10.54 -14.02 6.77
C TYR A 136 -9.35 -14.79 6.19
N ASP A 137 -8.94 -14.40 5.00
CA ASP A 137 -7.66 -14.80 4.43
C ASP A 137 -6.57 -13.83 4.91
N LEU A 138 -5.42 -14.38 5.32
CA LEU A 138 -4.34 -13.59 5.92
C LEU A 138 -3.13 -13.54 4.99
N TYR A 139 -2.74 -12.32 4.63
CA TYR A 139 -1.58 -12.02 3.81
C TYR A 139 -0.57 -11.23 4.64
N ILE A 140 0.62 -11.81 4.81
CA ILE A 140 1.68 -11.20 5.62
C ILE A 140 2.90 -10.92 4.76
N THR A 141 3.38 -9.70 4.81
CA THR A 141 4.66 -9.31 4.22
C THR A 141 5.64 -8.90 5.31
N SER A 142 6.90 -9.23 5.14
CA SER A 142 7.97 -8.82 6.07
C SER A 142 9.30 -8.69 5.33
N THR A 143 10.19 -7.88 5.88
CA THR A 143 11.61 -7.80 5.47
C THR A 143 12.49 -8.86 6.15
N SER A 144 11.91 -9.65 7.07
CA SER A 144 12.59 -10.70 7.84
C SER A 144 11.98 -12.07 7.55
N LEU A 145 12.82 -12.99 7.08
CA LEU A 145 12.42 -14.37 6.85
C LEU A 145 12.06 -15.08 8.17
N ASP A 146 12.70 -14.72 9.27
CA ASP A 146 12.46 -15.36 10.57
C ASP A 146 11.08 -14.96 11.12
N ILE A 147 10.66 -13.70 10.96
CA ILE A 147 9.29 -13.28 11.27
C ILE A 147 8.28 -14.10 10.44
N LEU A 148 8.53 -14.29 9.14
CA LEU A 148 7.63 -15.08 8.29
C LEU A 148 7.54 -16.56 8.72
N LYS A 149 8.64 -17.14 9.17
CA LYS A 149 8.63 -18.50 9.74
C LYS A 149 7.78 -18.59 11.02
N VAL A 150 7.92 -17.60 11.92
CA VAL A 150 7.10 -17.51 13.14
C VAL A 150 5.61 -17.34 12.77
N VAL A 151 5.30 -16.48 11.80
CA VAL A 151 3.94 -16.33 11.28
C VAL A 151 3.39 -17.67 10.78
N LYS A 152 4.12 -18.35 9.89
CA LYS A 152 3.70 -19.63 9.30
C LYS A 152 3.50 -20.73 10.34
N SER A 153 4.30 -20.77 11.39
CA SER A 153 4.12 -21.75 12.48
C SER A 153 2.83 -21.54 13.24
N LYS A 154 2.37 -20.30 13.42
CA LYS A 154 1.16 -19.94 14.16
C LYS A 154 -0.09 -19.87 13.27
N TYR A 155 0.09 -19.48 12.02
CA TYR A 155 -0.97 -19.35 11.01
C TYR A 155 -0.55 -20.09 9.72
N PRO A 156 -0.65 -21.43 9.68
CA PRO A 156 -0.18 -22.21 8.52
C PRO A 156 -0.88 -21.85 7.21
N SER A 157 -2.13 -21.39 7.28
CA SER A 157 -2.93 -20.96 6.13
C SER A 157 -2.58 -19.55 5.64
N ALA A 158 -1.82 -18.74 6.42
CA ALA A 158 -1.46 -17.40 5.99
C ALA A 158 -0.56 -17.44 4.75
N GLU A 159 -0.83 -16.60 3.77
CA GLU A 159 0.10 -16.36 2.67
C GLU A 159 1.19 -15.39 3.13
N THR A 160 2.44 -15.75 2.89
CA THR A 160 3.59 -14.97 3.35
C THR A 160 4.51 -14.60 2.20
N MET A 161 5.04 -13.37 2.22
CA MET A 161 5.95 -12.88 1.20
C MET A 161 7.10 -12.10 1.85
N LEU A 162 8.34 -12.49 1.51
CA LEU A 162 9.52 -11.71 1.85
C LEU A 162 9.61 -10.53 0.88
N VAL A 163 9.81 -9.33 1.41
CA VAL A 163 9.90 -8.10 0.61
C VAL A 163 11.15 -7.32 1.00
N ASP A 164 11.67 -6.55 0.07
CA ASP A 164 12.73 -5.60 0.38
C ASP A 164 12.22 -4.47 1.29
N ASN A 165 13.13 -3.87 2.06
CA ASN A 165 12.82 -2.70 2.89
C ASN A 165 12.67 -1.44 2.03
N ARG A 166 11.69 -1.45 1.13
CA ARG A 166 11.35 -0.33 0.23
C ARG A 166 9.89 0.05 0.39
N GLY A 167 9.61 1.37 0.38
CA GLY A 167 8.25 1.89 0.45
C GLY A 167 7.54 1.60 1.78
N ARG A 168 8.29 1.23 2.81
CA ARG A 168 7.77 0.91 4.16
C ARG A 168 6.62 -0.11 4.10
N ASP A 169 5.48 0.21 4.72
CA ASP A 169 4.28 -0.62 4.75
C ASP A 169 3.34 -0.39 3.55
N ILE A 170 3.57 0.68 2.77
CA ILE A 170 2.68 1.05 1.66
C ILE A 170 2.97 0.20 0.42
N LEU A 171 4.22 0.11 -0.01
CA LEU A 171 4.56 -0.69 -1.19
C LEU A 171 4.21 -2.17 -1.01
N PRO A 172 4.58 -2.84 0.09
CA PRO A 172 4.14 -4.21 0.35
C PRO A 172 2.62 -4.39 0.32
N PHE A 173 1.87 -3.41 0.85
CA PHE A 173 0.41 -3.43 0.80
C PHE A 173 -0.11 -3.36 -0.64
N ILE A 174 0.40 -2.41 -1.45
CA ILE A 174 -0.02 -2.26 -2.85
C ILE A 174 0.31 -3.53 -3.64
N LEU A 175 1.50 -4.10 -3.50
CA LEU A 175 1.90 -5.34 -4.16
C LEU A 175 0.97 -6.50 -3.79
N THR A 176 0.62 -6.62 -2.51
CA THR A 176 -0.31 -7.64 -2.04
C THR A 176 -1.71 -7.38 -2.59
N LEU A 177 -2.20 -6.15 -2.51
CA LEU A 177 -3.53 -5.78 -3.01
C LEU A 177 -3.66 -6.06 -4.52
N THR A 178 -2.64 -5.72 -5.32
CA THR A 178 -2.65 -6.03 -6.76
C THR A 178 -2.67 -7.53 -7.05
N HIS A 179 -2.13 -8.35 -6.16
CA HIS A 179 -2.19 -9.80 -6.31
C HIS A 179 -3.60 -10.35 -6.05
N ILE A 180 -4.32 -9.78 -5.09
CA ILE A 180 -5.61 -10.31 -4.62
C ILE A 180 -6.83 -9.57 -5.16
N ILE A 181 -6.65 -8.47 -5.90
CA ILE A 181 -7.76 -7.60 -6.34
C ILE A 181 -8.78 -8.36 -7.20
N ASP A 182 -8.33 -9.30 -8.01
CA ASP A 182 -9.20 -10.10 -8.89
C ASP A 182 -9.88 -11.27 -8.15
N PHE A 183 -9.60 -11.49 -6.85
CA PHE A 183 -10.20 -12.57 -6.07
C PHE A 183 -11.61 -12.23 -5.59
N GLY A 184 -12.05 -10.97 -5.71
CA GLY A 184 -13.40 -10.55 -5.35
C GLY A 184 -13.69 -10.63 -3.86
N TYR A 185 -12.79 -10.09 -3.02
CA TYR A 185 -13.06 -9.91 -1.59
C TYR A 185 -14.10 -8.82 -1.37
N ASP A 186 -15.04 -9.06 -0.46
CA ASP A 186 -16.03 -8.07 -0.04
C ASP A 186 -15.39 -6.98 0.83
N ALA A 187 -14.35 -7.33 1.59
CA ALA A 187 -13.63 -6.41 2.45
C ALA A 187 -12.15 -6.77 2.52
N VAL A 188 -11.29 -5.77 2.47
CA VAL A 188 -9.85 -5.89 2.68
C VAL A 188 -9.43 -4.93 3.79
N CYS A 189 -8.82 -5.46 4.85
CA CYS A 189 -8.30 -4.68 5.97
C CYS A 189 -6.78 -4.58 5.86
N LYS A 190 -6.25 -3.35 5.89
CA LYS A 190 -4.81 -3.11 5.99
C LYS A 190 -4.41 -2.94 7.44
N ILE A 191 -3.40 -3.70 7.87
CA ILE A 191 -2.77 -3.56 9.18
C ILE A 191 -1.27 -3.35 8.98
N HIS A 192 -0.67 -2.46 9.76
CA HIS A 192 0.78 -2.32 9.81
C HIS A 192 1.24 -2.10 11.24
N GLY A 193 2.42 -2.59 11.55
CA GLY A 193 3.08 -2.36 12.83
C GLY A 193 3.93 -1.11 12.79
N LYS A 194 3.60 -0.11 13.61
CA LYS A 194 4.42 1.08 13.81
C LYS A 194 4.93 1.10 15.24
N LYS A 195 6.25 1.13 15.40
CA LYS A 195 6.88 1.43 16.69
C LYS A 195 7.09 2.94 16.75
N SER A 196 6.39 3.62 17.66
CA SER A 196 6.57 5.05 17.89
C SER A 196 7.43 5.22 19.14
N GLU A 197 8.65 5.70 18.99
CA GLU A 197 9.56 5.96 20.15
C GLU A 197 9.05 7.06 21.09
N TYR A 198 8.00 7.78 20.68
CA TYR A 198 7.47 8.96 21.37
C TYR A 198 6.09 8.76 22.03
N ARG A 199 5.55 7.54 22.05
CA ARG A 199 4.30 7.23 22.75
C ARG A 199 4.56 6.20 23.84
N ASN A 200 4.65 6.71 25.07
CA ASN A 200 4.51 5.96 26.30
C ASN A 200 3.03 6.11 26.77
N ASP A 201 2.08 5.54 26.02
CA ASP A 201 0.68 5.45 26.46
C ASP A 201 0.27 3.97 26.52
#